data_dbe62503abde85c6e2e5fb2bd153c18f
#
_entry.id   dbe62503abde85c6e2e5fb2bd153c18f
#
_cell.length_a   1.000
_cell.length_b   1.000
_cell.length_c   1.000
_cell.angle_alpha   90.00
_cell.angle_beta   90.00
_cell.angle_gamma   90.00
#
_symmetry.space_group_name_H-M   'P 1'
#
loop_
_entity.id
_entity.type
_entity.pdbx_description
1 polymer ?
#
loop_
_entity_poly.entity_id
_entity_poly.type
_entity_poly.pdbx_seq_one_letter_code
_entity_poly.pdbx_strand_id
1 'polypeptide(L)' 'NKDNNIVSYLGVGKGDRGLLTLKDQKGNTKINISSNESGGYFKANDMNNNESVYINN' A
#
# COMPACT_ATOMS: atom_id res chain seq x y z
N ASN A 1 5.99 -4.45 14.51
CA ASN A 1 6.04 -3.44 15.56
C ASN A 1 5.63 -4.04 16.91
N LYS A 2 5.53 -3.25 17.94
CA LYS A 2 5.25 -3.74 19.30
C LYS A 2 3.87 -4.39 19.44
N ASP A 3 2.95 -4.10 18.54
CA ASP A 3 1.61 -4.68 18.53
C ASP A 3 1.51 -5.87 17.57
N ASN A 4 2.64 -6.36 17.09
CA ASN A 4 2.74 -7.47 16.14
C ASN A 4 2.07 -7.20 14.80
N ASN A 5 1.82 -5.95 14.47
CA ASN A 5 1.30 -5.58 13.15
C ASN A 5 2.43 -5.52 12.14
N ILE A 6 2.16 -5.96 10.92
CA ILE A 6 3.09 -5.79 9.81
C ILE A 6 3.04 -4.31 9.42
N VAL A 7 4.20 -3.62 9.46
CA VAL A 7 4.25 -2.20 9.12
C VAL A 7 4.80 -1.95 7.73
N SER A 8 5.53 -2.92 7.16
CA SER A 8 6.00 -2.82 5.79
C SER A 8 5.95 -4.20 5.14
N TYR A 9 5.68 -4.22 3.85
CA TYR A 9 5.63 -5.44 3.08
C TYR A 9 6.18 -5.16 1.68
N LEU A 10 7.14 -5.94 1.26
CA LEU A 10 7.65 -5.91 -0.11
C LEU A 10 7.59 -7.34 -0.63
N GLY A 11 6.79 -7.57 -1.64
CA GLY A 11 6.61 -8.92 -2.12
C GLY A 11 5.65 -8.99 -3.29
N VAL A 12 4.80 -10.01 -3.28
CA VAL A 12 3.87 -10.28 -4.37
C VAL A 12 2.45 -9.97 -3.89
N GLY A 13 1.73 -9.20 -4.69
CA GLY A 13 0.34 -8.88 -4.43
C GLY A 13 -0.59 -9.65 -5.36
N LYS A 14 -1.80 -9.16 -5.49
CA LYS A 14 -2.82 -9.76 -6.32
C LYS A 14 -2.34 -9.88 -7.77
N GLY A 15 -2.59 -11.02 -8.40
CA GLY A 15 -2.22 -11.25 -9.80
C GLY A 15 -0.73 -11.43 -10.00
N ASP A 16 0.00 -11.85 -8.97
CA ASP A 16 1.45 -12.08 -9.01
C ASP A 16 2.26 -10.83 -9.36
N ARG A 17 1.72 -9.66 -9.06
CA ARG A 17 2.40 -8.38 -9.31
C ARG A 17 3.19 -7.96 -8.09
N GLY A 18 4.32 -7.27 -8.32
CA GLY A 18 5.10 -6.72 -7.20
C GLY A 18 4.27 -5.73 -6.40
N LEU A 19 4.48 -5.71 -5.08
CA LEU A 19 3.73 -4.83 -4.19
C LEU A 19 4.61 -4.33 -3.08
N LEU A 20 4.58 -3.03 -2.84
CA LEU A 20 5.15 -2.41 -1.65
C LEU A 20 4.00 -1.78 -0.86
N THR A 21 3.87 -2.19 0.41
CA THR A 21 2.85 -1.64 1.29
C THR A 21 3.51 -1.09 2.55
N LEU A 22 3.13 0.11 2.94
CA LEU A 22 3.54 0.71 4.21
C LEU A 22 2.29 0.95 5.03
N LYS A 23 2.37 0.55 6.31
CA LYS A 23 1.24 0.65 7.23
C LYS A 23 1.62 1.48 8.44
N ASP A 24 0.62 2.02 9.13
CA ASP A 24 0.87 2.70 10.38
C ASP A 24 1.00 1.67 11.51
N GLN A 25 1.26 2.15 12.73
CA GLN A 25 1.48 1.28 13.87
C GLN A 25 0.25 0.47 14.27
N LYS A 26 -0.93 0.85 13.80
CA LYS A 26 -2.18 0.14 14.05
C LYS A 26 -2.52 -0.87 12.97
N GLY A 27 -1.68 -0.99 11.95
CA GLY A 27 -1.90 -1.93 10.85
C GLY A 27 -2.74 -1.38 9.71
N ASN A 28 -3.03 -0.08 9.70
CA ASN A 28 -3.77 0.53 8.60
C ASN A 28 -2.85 0.84 7.45
N THR A 29 -3.23 0.43 6.24
CA THR A 29 -2.43 0.70 5.04
C THR A 29 -2.42 2.19 4.75
N LYS A 30 -1.23 2.76 4.60
CA LYS A 30 -1.06 4.18 4.27
C LYS A 30 -0.52 4.39 2.87
N ILE A 31 0.33 3.48 2.39
CA ILE A 31 0.91 3.60 1.04
C ILE A 31 0.90 2.25 0.37
N ASN A 32 0.45 2.21 -0.88
CA ASN A 32 0.61 1.06 -1.78
C ASN A 32 1.27 1.53 -3.07
N ILE A 33 2.27 0.78 -3.50
CA ILE A 33 2.92 0.97 -4.79
C ILE A 33 2.92 -0.39 -5.48
N SER A 34 2.34 -0.46 -6.68
CA SER A 34 2.25 -1.71 -7.42
C SER A 34 1.94 -1.43 -8.89
N SER A 35 1.32 -2.39 -9.56
CA SER A 35 0.88 -2.23 -10.95
C SER A 35 -0.51 -2.84 -11.12
N ASN A 36 -1.20 -2.38 -12.15
CA ASN A 36 -2.46 -2.94 -12.60
C ASN A 36 -2.44 -3.01 -14.12
N GLU A 37 -3.58 -3.29 -14.75
CA GLU A 37 -3.64 -3.42 -16.21
C GLU A 37 -3.28 -2.13 -16.93
N SER A 38 -3.42 -0.98 -16.26
CA SER A 38 -3.11 0.32 -16.85
C SER A 38 -1.65 0.75 -16.65
N GLY A 39 -0.87 0.00 -15.87
CA GLY A 39 0.53 0.31 -15.60
C GLY A 39 0.81 0.39 -14.11
N GLY A 40 1.83 1.16 -13.73
CA GLY A 40 2.18 1.35 -12.32
C GLY A 40 1.23 2.30 -11.61
N TYR A 41 1.07 2.11 -10.29
CA TYR A 41 0.26 3.04 -9.51
C TYR A 41 0.90 3.31 -8.15
N PHE A 42 0.57 4.48 -7.61
CA PHE A 42 0.92 4.91 -6.26
C PHE A 42 -0.36 5.36 -5.59
N LYS A 43 -0.62 4.84 -4.41
CA LYS A 43 -1.81 5.21 -3.63
C LYS A 43 -1.40 5.55 -2.21
N ALA A 44 -1.88 6.67 -1.71
CA ALA A 44 -1.68 7.05 -0.31
C ALA A 44 -3.03 7.31 0.35
N ASN A 45 -3.13 6.93 1.63
CA ASN A 45 -4.32 7.15 2.44
C ASN A 45 -4.01 8.18 3.53
N ASP A 46 -5.02 8.97 3.88
CA ASP A 46 -4.89 9.99 4.92
C ASP A 46 -5.08 9.37 6.32
N MET A 47 -5.08 10.21 7.33
CA MET A 47 -5.19 9.76 8.72
C MET A 47 -6.52 9.05 9.03
N ASN A 48 -7.53 9.28 8.22
CA ASN A 48 -8.85 8.64 8.36
C ASN A 48 -9.00 7.42 7.47
N ASN A 49 -7.90 6.95 6.87
CA ASN A 49 -7.85 5.79 5.97
C ASN A 49 -8.63 6.00 4.67
N ASN A 50 -8.84 7.24 4.28
CA ASN A 50 -9.42 7.60 3.00
C ASN A 50 -8.31 7.86 2.00
N GLU A 51 -8.55 7.51 0.74
CA GLU A 51 -7.59 7.77 -0.31
C GLU A 51 -7.37 9.28 -0.47
N SER A 52 -6.12 9.72 -0.34
CA SER A 52 -5.76 11.12 -0.49
C SER A 52 -5.01 11.41 -1.78
N VAL A 53 -4.26 10.41 -2.26
CA VAL A 53 -3.51 10.51 -3.52
C VAL A 53 -3.64 9.20 -4.26
N TYR A 54 -3.89 9.29 -5.57
CA TYR A 54 -3.86 8.14 -6.44
C TYR A 54 -3.27 8.55 -7.79
N ILE A 55 -2.19 7.91 -8.17
CA ILE A 55 -1.52 8.15 -9.45
C ILE A 55 -1.40 6.82 -10.16
N ASN A 56 -1.86 6.78 -11.40
CA ASN A 56 -1.81 5.58 -12.22
C ASN A 56 -1.42 5.97 -13.66
N ASN A 57 -0.41 5.30 -14.17
CA ASN A 57 0.03 5.53 -15.56
C ASN A 57 -0.77 4.71 -16.54
#